data_fde4e677a37f222ef3632ffaf0c57fbc
#
_entry.id   fde4e677a37f222ef3632ffaf0c57fbc
#
_cell.length_a   1.000
_cell.length_b   1.000
_cell.length_c   1.000
_cell.angle_alpha   90.00
_cell.angle_beta   90.00
_cell.angle_gamma   90.00
#
_symmetry.space_group_name_H-M   'P 1'
#
loop_
_entity.id
_entity.type
_entity.pdbx_description
1 polymer ?
#
loop_
_entity_poly.entity_id
_entity_poly.type
_entity_poly.pdbx_seq_one_letter_code
_entity_poly.pdbx_strand_id
1 'polypeptide(L)'
;MEHKREKMVDALQDCPVIAALKSDAGLEKAVRSDCTTVFFLYGTILDIASHVERVKQTGKIVFVHADLIEGLTARDITADFIAQNTQADGIISTRPNIIRRAKALGLLTIQRFFLFDSLSFENVLRQSSNADAVDLLPGT
;
A
#
# COMPACT_ATOMS: atom_id res chain seq x y z
N MET A 1 -13.93 7.90 -3.88
CA MET A 1 -12.57 8.18 -3.37
C MET A 1 -12.57 8.77 -1.96
N GLU A 2 -13.35 9.82 -1.72
CA GLU A 2 -13.51 10.39 -0.39
C GLU A 2 -13.94 9.35 0.65
N HIS A 3 -14.88 8.49 0.28
CA HIS A 3 -15.38 7.45 1.16
C HIS A 3 -14.28 6.47 1.59
N LYS A 4 -13.40 6.08 0.67
CA LYS A 4 -12.28 5.18 0.99
C LYS A 4 -11.28 5.84 1.93
N ARG A 5 -10.99 7.12 1.70
CA ARG A 5 -10.05 7.87 2.56
C ARG A 5 -10.61 8.00 3.98
N GLU A 6 -11.89 8.34 4.11
CA GLU A 6 -12.55 8.43 5.41
C GLU A 6 -12.51 7.08 6.14
N LYS A 7 -12.80 6.00 5.44
CA LYS A 7 -12.75 4.66 5.99
C LYS A 7 -11.34 4.30 6.48
N MET A 8 -10.32 4.68 5.73
CA MET A 8 -8.93 4.45 6.13
C MET A 8 -8.59 5.24 7.40
N VAL A 9 -8.96 6.52 7.45
CA VAL A 9 -8.68 7.37 8.62
C VAL A 9 -9.38 6.81 9.85
N ASP A 10 -10.64 6.42 9.73
CA ASP A 10 -11.40 5.85 10.85
C ASP A 10 -10.75 4.55 11.33
N ALA A 11 -10.34 3.68 10.40
CA ALA A 11 -9.69 2.42 10.75
C ALA A 11 -8.38 2.64 11.50
N LEU A 12 -7.58 3.62 11.08
CA LEU A 12 -6.31 3.93 11.73
C LEU A 12 -6.49 4.59 13.10
N GLN A 13 -7.58 5.33 13.31
CA GLN A 13 -7.90 5.89 14.61
C GLN A 13 -8.35 4.80 15.59
N ASP A 14 -9.12 3.84 15.12
CA ASP A 14 -9.63 2.75 15.96
C ASP A 14 -8.55 1.70 16.25
N CYS A 15 -7.70 1.42 15.26
CA CYS A 15 -6.61 0.46 15.40
C CYS A 15 -5.36 1.02 14.70
N PRO A 16 -4.50 1.73 15.44
CA PRO A 16 -3.31 2.35 14.84
C PRO A 16 -2.24 1.36 14.42
N VAL A 17 -2.39 0.07 14.77
CA VAL A 17 -1.44 -0.96 14.38
C VAL A 17 -1.79 -1.50 13.01
N ILE A 18 -0.83 -1.46 12.08
CA ILE A 18 -0.97 -1.97 10.74
C ILE A 18 -0.23 -3.30 10.65
N ALA A 19 -0.88 -4.32 10.11
CA ALA A 19 -0.23 -5.61 9.88
C ALA A 19 0.54 -5.56 8.57
N ALA A 20 1.87 -5.63 8.66
CA ALA A 20 2.75 -5.69 7.48
C ALA A 20 3.08 -7.15 7.20
N LEU A 21 2.61 -7.69 6.09
CA LEU A 21 2.72 -9.11 5.76
C LEU A 21 3.93 -9.39 4.90
N LYS A 22 4.75 -10.33 5.34
CA LYS A 22 5.97 -10.76 4.62
C LYS A 22 5.96 -12.24 4.28
N SER A 23 4.89 -12.97 4.65
CA SER A 23 4.78 -14.40 4.42
C SER A 23 3.34 -14.86 4.52
N ASP A 24 3.07 -16.07 4.03
CA ASP A 24 1.74 -16.69 4.14
C ASP A 24 1.35 -16.92 5.60
N ALA A 25 2.31 -17.25 6.45
CA ALA A 25 2.04 -17.41 7.89
C ALA A 25 1.57 -16.09 8.50
N GLY A 26 2.19 -14.97 8.10
CA GLY A 26 1.77 -13.63 8.53
C GLY A 26 0.36 -13.30 8.05
N LEU A 27 0.03 -13.68 6.82
CA LEU A 27 -1.29 -13.48 6.26
C LEU A 27 -2.36 -14.18 7.12
N GLU A 28 -2.16 -15.44 7.47
CA GLU A 28 -3.13 -16.18 8.26
C GLU A 28 -3.29 -15.59 9.66
N LYS A 29 -2.21 -15.09 10.26
CA LYS A 29 -2.29 -14.38 11.54
C LYS A 29 -3.10 -13.10 11.43
N ALA A 30 -2.87 -12.33 10.36
CA ALA A 30 -3.59 -11.08 10.14
C ALA A 30 -5.09 -11.30 9.94
N VAL A 31 -5.47 -12.35 9.22
CA VAL A 31 -6.87 -12.69 8.98
C VAL A 31 -7.60 -12.92 10.31
N ARG A 32 -6.93 -13.51 11.30
CA ARG A 32 -7.50 -13.80 12.61
C ARG A 32 -7.39 -12.65 13.60
N SER A 33 -6.64 -11.60 13.26
CA SER A 33 -6.41 -10.49 14.18
C SER A 33 -7.51 -9.45 14.07
N ASP A 34 -7.54 -8.54 15.04
CA ASP A 34 -8.46 -7.40 15.05
C ASP A 34 -7.92 -6.22 14.27
N CYS A 35 -6.73 -6.35 13.66
CA CYS A 35 -6.14 -5.27 12.89
C CYS A 35 -7.03 -4.96 11.69
N THR A 36 -7.22 -3.67 11.41
CA THR A 36 -8.15 -3.22 10.37
C THR A 36 -7.46 -2.86 9.07
N THR A 37 -6.15 -2.67 9.08
CA THR A 37 -5.37 -2.30 7.89
C THR A 37 -4.20 -3.25 7.71
N VAL A 38 -4.00 -3.69 6.46
CA VAL A 38 -2.98 -4.68 6.10
C VAL A 38 -2.17 -4.15 4.92
N PHE A 39 -0.84 -4.28 5.03
CA PHE A 39 0.09 -3.99 3.94
C PHE A 39 0.71 -5.29 3.44
N PHE A 40 0.56 -5.57 2.15
CA PHE A 40 1.26 -6.70 1.52
C PHE A 40 2.64 -6.28 1.06
N LEU A 41 3.66 -6.82 1.71
CA LEU A 41 5.06 -6.58 1.38
C LEU A 41 5.70 -7.80 0.69
N TYR A 42 4.90 -8.74 0.22
CA TYR A 42 5.35 -9.95 -0.46
C TYR A 42 4.27 -10.44 -1.42
N GLY A 43 4.64 -11.37 -2.27
CA GLY A 43 3.74 -11.98 -3.24
C GLY A 43 4.29 -11.85 -4.65
N THR A 44 3.57 -12.44 -5.58
CA THR A 44 3.92 -12.42 -7.01
C THR A 44 2.71 -12.02 -7.83
N ILE A 45 2.92 -11.73 -9.11
CA ILE A 45 1.81 -11.44 -10.02
C ILE A 45 0.84 -12.63 -10.14
N LEU A 46 1.29 -13.83 -9.77
CA LEU A 46 0.47 -15.04 -9.88
C LEU A 46 -0.44 -15.26 -8.67
N ASP A 47 -0.08 -14.75 -7.50
CA ASP A 47 -0.82 -15.04 -6.28
C ASP A 47 -1.35 -13.81 -5.54
N ILE A 48 -0.91 -12.60 -5.90
CA ILE A 48 -1.29 -11.41 -5.14
C ILE A 48 -2.81 -11.19 -5.13
N ALA A 49 -3.50 -11.47 -6.21
CA ALA A 49 -4.95 -11.30 -6.27
C ALA A 49 -5.65 -12.22 -5.27
N SER A 50 -5.22 -13.47 -5.16
CA SER A 50 -5.78 -14.43 -4.20
C SER A 50 -5.52 -14.03 -2.77
N HIS A 51 -4.28 -13.58 -2.50
CA HIS A 51 -3.90 -13.12 -1.17
C HIS A 51 -4.74 -11.93 -0.71
N VAL A 52 -4.89 -10.96 -1.60
CA VAL A 52 -5.69 -9.76 -1.30
C VAL A 52 -7.15 -10.14 -1.04
N GLU A 53 -7.72 -10.99 -1.90
CA GLU A 53 -9.10 -11.46 -1.72
C GLU A 53 -9.30 -12.12 -0.36
N ARG A 54 -8.35 -12.97 0.04
CA ARG A 54 -8.41 -13.67 1.33
C ARG A 54 -8.53 -12.69 2.50
N VAL A 55 -7.77 -11.61 2.47
CA VAL A 55 -7.82 -10.58 3.52
C VAL A 55 -9.07 -9.72 3.38
N LYS A 56 -9.46 -9.37 2.17
CA LYS A 56 -10.66 -8.54 1.94
C LYS A 56 -11.94 -9.21 2.43
N GLN A 57 -12.02 -10.53 2.39
CA GLN A 57 -13.17 -11.27 2.91
C GLN A 57 -13.39 -11.03 4.41
N THR A 58 -12.38 -10.58 5.13
CA THR A 58 -12.49 -10.26 6.56
C THR A 58 -12.84 -8.79 6.82
N GLY A 59 -13.05 -8.00 5.77
CA GLY A 59 -13.48 -6.61 5.90
C GLY A 59 -12.36 -5.60 6.15
N LYS A 60 -11.11 -6.01 6.00
CA LYS A 60 -9.95 -5.14 6.26
C LYS A 60 -9.65 -4.24 5.07
N ILE A 61 -8.93 -3.16 5.33
CA ILE A 61 -8.38 -2.28 4.27
C ILE A 61 -7.03 -2.84 3.88
N VAL A 62 -6.80 -3.00 2.57
CA VAL A 62 -5.61 -3.67 2.04
C VAL A 62 -4.83 -2.76 1.10
N PHE A 63 -3.54 -2.60 1.39
CA PHE A 63 -2.59 -1.96 0.50
C PHE A 63 -1.60 -2.98 -0.02
N VAL A 64 -1.21 -2.83 -1.29
CA VAL A 64 -0.18 -3.66 -1.93
C VAL A 64 1.05 -2.78 -2.18
N HIS A 65 2.22 -3.24 -1.74
CA HIS A 65 3.47 -2.54 -2.00
C HIS A 65 3.96 -2.91 -3.40
N ALA A 66 3.70 -2.03 -4.35
CA ALA A 66 3.92 -2.30 -5.77
C ALA A 66 5.37 -2.65 -6.10
N ASP A 67 6.34 -2.09 -5.37
CA ASP A 67 7.77 -2.32 -5.64
C ASP A 67 8.24 -3.70 -5.17
N LEU A 68 7.46 -4.38 -4.33
CA LEU A 68 7.88 -5.64 -3.68
C LEU A 68 7.16 -6.86 -4.20
N ILE A 69 6.22 -6.70 -5.13
CA ILE A 69 5.51 -7.83 -5.73
C ILE A 69 6.32 -8.34 -6.94
N GLU A 70 6.71 -9.59 -6.89
CA GLU A 70 7.50 -10.21 -7.94
C GLU A 70 6.76 -10.22 -9.26
N GLY A 71 7.41 -9.76 -10.32
CA GLY A 71 6.85 -9.72 -11.66
C GLY A 71 6.26 -8.39 -12.06
N LEU A 72 6.08 -7.45 -11.13
CA LEU A 72 5.65 -6.10 -11.48
C LEU A 72 6.84 -5.23 -11.85
N THR A 73 6.57 -4.21 -12.64
CA THR A 73 7.60 -3.30 -13.16
C THR A 73 7.49 -1.91 -12.49
N ALA A 74 8.47 -1.05 -12.80
CA ALA A 74 8.47 0.33 -12.31
C ALA A 74 7.55 1.24 -13.12
N ARG A 75 6.83 0.70 -14.11
CA ARG A 75 6.00 1.48 -15.01
C ARG A 75 4.59 1.69 -14.47
N ASP A 76 3.92 2.69 -14.99
CA ASP A 76 2.56 3.08 -14.59
C ASP A 76 1.57 1.91 -14.68
N ILE A 77 1.75 1.00 -15.64
CA ILE A 77 0.85 -0.14 -15.83
C ILE A 77 0.76 -1.05 -14.61
N THR A 78 1.76 -1.00 -13.74
CA THR A 78 1.71 -1.74 -12.47
C THR A 78 0.50 -1.31 -11.64
N ALA A 79 0.21 -0.02 -11.59
CA ALA A 79 -0.98 0.48 -10.89
C ALA A 79 -2.26 -0.03 -11.54
N ASP A 80 -2.32 -0.04 -12.88
CA ASP A 80 -3.46 -0.58 -13.61
C ASP A 80 -3.67 -2.06 -13.29
N PHE A 81 -2.59 -2.84 -13.24
CA PHE A 81 -2.67 -4.25 -12.91
C PHE A 81 -3.30 -4.46 -11.53
N ILE A 82 -2.83 -3.73 -10.53
CA ILE A 82 -3.34 -3.88 -9.17
C ILE A 82 -4.81 -3.45 -9.11
N ALA A 83 -5.16 -2.34 -9.76
CA ALA A 83 -6.53 -1.84 -9.77
C ALA A 83 -7.51 -2.81 -10.46
N GLN A 84 -7.10 -3.43 -11.55
CA GLN A 84 -7.99 -4.25 -12.37
C GLN A 84 -8.03 -5.72 -11.94
N ASN A 85 -6.95 -6.22 -11.37
CA ASN A 85 -6.80 -7.65 -11.09
C ASN A 85 -6.83 -8.01 -9.61
N THR A 86 -6.87 -7.03 -8.72
CA THR A 86 -6.97 -7.29 -7.27
C THR A 86 -8.07 -6.45 -6.66
N GLN A 87 -8.47 -6.81 -5.45
CA GLN A 87 -9.44 -6.06 -4.66
C GLN A 87 -8.75 -5.07 -3.69
N ALA A 88 -7.47 -4.77 -3.91
CA ALA A 88 -6.74 -3.86 -3.04
C ALA A 88 -7.40 -2.48 -3.00
N ASP A 89 -7.40 -1.86 -1.83
CA ASP A 89 -7.91 -0.51 -1.65
C ASP A 89 -6.88 0.54 -2.04
N GLY A 90 -5.61 0.20 -1.98
CA GLY A 90 -4.56 1.16 -2.27
C GLY A 90 -3.22 0.54 -2.60
N ILE A 91 -2.27 1.40 -2.93
CA ILE A 91 -0.92 1.05 -3.33
C ILE A 91 0.08 1.80 -2.46
N ILE A 92 1.15 1.10 -2.09
CA ILE A 92 2.35 1.70 -1.51
C ILE A 92 3.44 1.61 -2.56
N SER A 93 4.18 2.67 -2.78
CA SER A 93 5.32 2.66 -3.71
C SER A 93 6.31 3.75 -3.37
N THR A 94 7.58 3.52 -3.73
CA THR A 94 8.62 4.55 -3.68
C THR A 94 8.62 5.40 -4.96
N ARG A 95 7.89 5.00 -5.99
CA ARG A 95 7.95 5.60 -7.33
C ARG A 95 6.82 6.60 -7.54
N PRO A 96 7.13 7.89 -7.77
CA PRO A 96 6.10 8.92 -7.96
C PRO A 96 5.15 8.64 -9.12
N ASN A 97 5.64 8.04 -10.20
CA ASN A 97 4.80 7.75 -11.37
C ASN A 97 3.71 6.73 -11.04
N ILE A 98 4.04 5.70 -10.26
CA ILE A 98 3.06 4.70 -9.83
C ILE A 98 2.02 5.32 -8.90
N ILE A 99 2.46 6.16 -7.98
CA ILE A 99 1.56 6.88 -7.05
C ILE A 99 0.58 7.76 -7.82
N ARG A 100 1.08 8.55 -8.79
CA ARG A 100 0.20 9.40 -9.61
C ARG A 100 -0.84 8.59 -10.38
N ARG A 101 -0.40 7.48 -10.98
CA ARG A 101 -1.30 6.62 -11.75
C ARG A 101 -2.34 5.97 -10.84
N ALA A 102 -1.92 5.46 -9.68
CA ALA A 102 -2.82 4.86 -8.71
C ALA A 102 -3.90 5.84 -8.27
N LYS A 103 -3.52 7.07 -7.99
CA LYS A 103 -4.47 8.11 -7.60
C LYS A 103 -5.45 8.41 -8.72
N ALA A 104 -4.98 8.49 -9.97
CA ALA A 104 -5.85 8.71 -11.13
C ALA A 104 -6.86 7.57 -11.30
N LEU A 105 -6.51 6.36 -10.90
CA LEU A 105 -7.40 5.19 -10.97
C LEU A 105 -8.35 5.09 -9.77
N GLY A 106 -8.28 6.00 -8.83
CA GLY A 106 -9.16 5.99 -7.66
C GLY A 106 -8.68 5.16 -6.49
N LEU A 107 -7.44 4.69 -6.52
CA LEU A 107 -6.85 3.94 -5.41
C LEU A 107 -6.33 4.89 -4.35
N LEU A 108 -6.32 4.41 -3.09
CA LEU A 108 -5.59 5.09 -2.03
C LEU A 108 -4.10 4.97 -2.28
N THR A 109 -3.32 5.93 -1.81
CA THR A 109 -1.88 5.93 -2.08
C THR A 109 -1.09 6.24 -0.83
N ILE A 110 0.01 5.49 -0.65
CA ILE A 110 1.02 5.75 0.37
C ILE A 110 2.36 5.79 -0.34
N GLN A 111 3.05 6.92 -0.29
CA GLN A 111 4.37 7.03 -0.88
C GLN A 111 5.42 6.78 0.20
N ARG A 112 6.35 5.85 -0.09
CA ARG A 112 7.40 5.46 0.84
C ARG A 112 8.70 6.14 0.46
N PHE A 113 9.41 6.67 1.46
CA PHE A 113 10.69 7.35 1.30
C PHE A 113 11.71 6.80 2.28
N PHE A 114 12.98 6.82 1.86
CA PHE A 114 14.11 6.57 2.74
C PHE A 114 14.77 7.92 3.05
N LEU A 115 14.93 8.23 4.33
CA LEU A 115 15.55 9.47 4.77
C LEU A 115 17.02 9.24 5.09
N PHE A 116 17.90 9.87 4.33
CA PHE A 116 19.34 9.79 4.56
C PHE A 116 19.89 11.05 5.24
N ASP A 117 19.27 12.20 4.99
CA ASP A 117 19.68 13.50 5.54
C ASP A 117 18.55 14.53 5.43
N SER A 118 18.83 15.79 5.84
CA SER A 118 17.83 16.87 5.79
C SER A 118 17.40 17.22 4.37
N LEU A 119 18.30 17.06 3.39
CA LEU A 119 17.97 17.33 1.99
C LEU A 119 16.95 16.31 1.49
N SER A 120 17.10 15.04 1.88
CA SER A 120 16.12 14.01 1.55
C SER A 120 14.75 14.35 2.12
N PHE A 121 14.70 14.88 3.35
CA PHE A 121 13.44 15.30 3.97
C PHE A 121 12.75 16.41 3.17
N GLU A 122 13.49 17.41 2.71
CA GLU A 122 12.92 18.46 1.87
C GLU A 122 12.38 17.90 0.56
N ASN A 123 13.07 16.95 -0.06
CA ASN A 123 12.60 16.30 -1.27
C ASN A 123 11.29 15.52 -1.02
N VAL A 124 11.18 14.87 0.11
CA VAL A 124 9.94 14.19 0.51
C VAL A 124 8.78 15.17 0.55
N LEU A 125 8.96 16.32 1.21
CA LEU A 125 7.91 17.32 1.31
C LEU A 125 7.44 17.81 -0.05
N ARG A 126 8.36 17.95 -1.02
CA ARG A 126 8.01 18.37 -2.37
C ARG A 126 7.30 17.30 -3.18
N GLN A 127 7.71 16.03 -3.01
CA GLN A 127 7.19 14.94 -3.82
C GLN A 127 5.91 14.31 -3.27
N SER A 128 5.59 14.57 -1.99
CA SER A 128 4.47 13.90 -1.32
C SER A 128 3.09 14.46 -1.68
N SER A 129 3.01 15.50 -2.50
CA SER A 129 1.75 16.18 -2.81
C SER A 129 0.71 15.28 -3.50
N ASN A 130 1.14 14.20 -4.16
CA ASN A 130 0.23 13.29 -4.88
C ASN A 130 -0.24 12.10 -4.04
N ALA A 131 0.40 11.86 -2.90
CA ALA A 131 0.07 10.71 -2.07
C ALA A 131 -0.95 11.08 -0.99
N ASP A 132 -1.80 10.14 -0.62
CA ASP A 132 -2.75 10.30 0.49
C ASP A 132 -2.04 10.21 1.84
N ALA A 133 -0.94 9.47 1.90
CA ALA A 133 -0.10 9.34 3.09
C ALA A 133 1.35 9.11 2.69
N VAL A 134 2.25 9.34 3.63
CA VAL A 134 3.70 9.19 3.43
C VAL A 134 4.24 8.23 4.48
N ASP A 135 5.08 7.29 4.03
CA ASP A 135 5.78 6.35 4.89
C ASP A 135 7.26 6.67 4.84
N LEU A 136 7.82 7.07 5.98
CA LEU A 136 9.22 7.49 6.08
C LEU A 136 10.04 6.40 6.77
N LEU A 137 11.10 5.95 6.12
CA LEU A 137 12.02 4.96 6.66
C LEU A 137 13.40 5.59 6.84
N PRO A 138 14.11 5.24 7.94
CA PRO A 138 15.51 5.68 8.09
C PRO A 138 16.36 5.14 6.96
N GLY A 139 17.26 5.96 6.42
CA GLY A 139 18.26 5.50 5.47
C GLY A 139 19.32 4.67 6.16
N THR A 140 19.81 3.63 5.48
CA THR A 140 20.85 2.75 6.04
C THR A 140 22.11 2.71 5.20
#